data_ce76ab7f4185bc5c7a6f25bb45854bbb
#
_entry.id   ce76ab7f4185bc5c7a6f25bb45854bbb
#
_cell.length_a   1.000
_cell.length_b   1.000
_cell.length_c   1.000
_cell.angle_alpha   90.00
_cell.angle_beta   90.00
_cell.angle_gamma   90.00
#
_symmetry.space_group_name_H-M   'P 1'
#
loop_
_entity.id
_entity.type
_entity.pdbx_description
1 polymer ?
#
loop_
_entity_poly.entity_id
_entity_poly.type
_entity_poly.pdbx_seq_one_letter_code
_entity_poly.pdbx_strand_id
1 'polypeptide(L)'
;YNTIVIDPPYDISMSGKVNRRPNKKEKLDYQTMSFEEIKKLPIQDLCNVGCHVYTWTTNKMLPYTFDILKSWDINYHLTMVWTKPAGIAPCMGYVFGTEFCLLGFAGKPMQKFKNIGKLNWLHHPSVKPHSTKPQSFFNLVEEMSPSNYLEMFARKKRDGWDAWGNEV
;
A
#
# COMPACT_ATOMS: atom_id res chain seq x y z
N TYR A 1 6.17 -10.31 -12.54
CA TYR A 1 6.83 -9.07 -12.12
C TYR A 1 7.92 -9.35 -11.09
N ASN A 2 8.91 -8.45 -11.00
CA ASN A 2 9.97 -8.51 -9.99
C ASN A 2 9.65 -7.58 -8.80
N THR A 3 8.80 -6.59 -9.02
CA THR A 3 8.33 -5.65 -7.99
C THR A 3 6.88 -5.28 -8.23
N ILE A 4 6.06 -5.42 -7.19
CA ILE A 4 4.63 -5.07 -7.22
C ILE A 4 4.36 -4.08 -6.08
N VAL A 5 3.66 -2.99 -6.40
CA VAL A 5 3.10 -2.06 -5.42
C VAL A 5 1.58 -2.20 -5.43
N ILE A 6 0.99 -2.40 -4.26
CA ILE A 6 -0.43 -2.64 -4.08
C ILE A 6 -1.00 -1.64 -3.08
N ASP A 7 -2.02 -0.87 -3.46
CA ASP A 7 -2.79 0.01 -2.56
C ASP A 7 -4.25 -0.44 -2.52
N PRO A 8 -4.60 -1.50 -1.77
CA PRO A 8 -5.93 -2.08 -1.83
C PRO A 8 -7.00 -1.07 -1.40
N PRO A 9 -8.14 -1.00 -2.11
CA PRO A 9 -9.26 -0.12 -1.75
C PRO A 9 -10.08 -0.72 -0.59
N TYR A 10 -9.52 -0.70 0.62
CA TYR A 10 -10.13 -1.28 1.80
C TYR A 10 -11.52 -0.72 2.09
N ASP A 11 -12.48 -1.58 2.40
CA ASP A 11 -13.74 -1.16 2.99
C ASP A 11 -13.55 -0.74 4.46
N ILE A 12 -13.46 0.56 4.69
CA ILE A 12 -13.23 1.16 6.00
C ILE A 12 -14.46 1.01 6.92
N SER A 13 -15.64 0.70 6.37
CA SER A 13 -16.88 0.54 7.13
C SER A 13 -16.83 -0.65 8.11
N MET A 14 -16.05 -1.66 7.80
CA MET A 14 -15.86 -2.86 8.63
C MET A 14 -15.07 -2.61 9.92
N SER A 15 -14.39 -1.48 10.06
CA SER A 15 -13.53 -1.17 11.20
C SER A 15 -14.22 -0.44 12.37
N GLY A 16 -15.55 -0.57 12.49
CA GLY A 16 -16.33 0.03 13.59
C GLY A 16 -16.71 1.49 13.33
N LYS A 17 -18.01 1.78 13.39
CA LYS A 17 -18.58 3.13 13.22
C LYS A 17 -18.13 4.05 14.36
N VAL A 18 -17.17 4.93 14.11
CA VAL A 18 -17.05 6.17 14.86
C VAL A 18 -17.30 7.34 13.89
N ASN A 19 -18.54 7.47 13.45
CA ASN A 19 -18.99 8.67 12.74
C ASN A 19 -19.12 9.82 13.77
N ARG A 20 -18.07 10.59 13.96
CA ARG A 20 -18.09 11.83 14.77
C ARG A 20 -18.54 13.07 14.00
N ARG A 21 -18.90 12.94 12.73
CA ARG A 21 -19.47 14.02 11.92
C ARG A 21 -20.77 13.56 11.29
N PRO A 22 -21.93 13.86 11.89
CA PRO A 22 -23.23 13.37 11.40
C PRO A 22 -23.64 13.88 10.00
N ASN A 23 -22.93 14.85 9.44
CA ASN A 23 -23.32 15.55 8.20
C ASN A 23 -22.38 15.32 7.00
N LYS A 24 -21.40 14.41 7.08
CA LYS A 24 -20.58 14.03 5.91
C LYS A 24 -20.77 12.57 5.59
N LYS A 25 -21.79 12.27 4.78
CA LYS A 25 -21.82 11.06 3.96
C LYS A 25 -20.82 11.24 2.82
N GLU A 26 -19.54 11.14 3.11
CA GLU A 26 -18.56 10.91 2.05
C GLU A 26 -18.76 9.46 1.57
N LYS A 27 -19.58 9.27 0.54
CA LYS A 27 -19.45 8.12 -0.33
C LYS A 27 -18.03 8.19 -0.89
N LEU A 28 -17.24 7.15 -0.67
CA LEU A 28 -15.99 7.01 -1.39
C LEU A 28 -16.35 6.96 -2.89
N ASP A 29 -15.70 7.80 -3.70
CA ASP A 29 -15.96 7.90 -5.14
C ASP A 29 -15.43 6.68 -5.91
N TYR A 30 -14.95 5.64 -5.22
CA TYR A 30 -14.40 4.42 -5.78
C TYR A 30 -14.97 3.17 -5.10
N GLN A 31 -15.00 2.08 -5.84
CA GLN A 31 -15.46 0.77 -5.35
C GLN A 31 -14.44 0.22 -4.34
N THR A 32 -14.92 -0.09 -3.13
CA THR A 32 -14.11 -0.74 -2.09
C THR A 32 -14.21 -2.26 -2.20
N MET A 33 -13.20 -2.94 -1.66
CA MET A 33 -13.15 -4.40 -1.57
C MET A 33 -13.15 -4.84 -0.10
N SER A 34 -13.86 -5.93 0.17
CA SER A 34 -13.78 -6.61 1.46
C SER A 34 -12.42 -7.29 1.65
N PHE A 35 -12.06 -7.64 2.89
CA PHE A 35 -10.83 -8.39 3.16
C PHE A 35 -10.77 -9.72 2.43
N GLU A 36 -11.89 -10.42 2.32
CA GLU A 36 -11.96 -11.72 1.65
C GLU A 36 -11.78 -11.60 0.13
N GLU A 37 -12.23 -10.51 -0.48
CA GLU A 37 -11.97 -10.23 -1.89
C GLU A 37 -10.50 -9.88 -2.11
N ILE A 38 -9.91 -9.06 -1.23
CA ILE A 38 -8.49 -8.69 -1.31
C ILE A 38 -7.59 -9.94 -1.15
N LYS A 39 -7.89 -10.81 -0.18
CA LYS A 39 -7.15 -12.07 0.02
C LYS A 39 -7.17 -13.00 -1.19
N LYS A 40 -8.22 -12.94 -2.01
CA LYS A 40 -8.39 -13.77 -3.21
C LYS A 40 -7.67 -13.22 -4.46
N LEU A 41 -7.03 -12.05 -4.36
CA LEU A 41 -6.27 -11.51 -5.48
C LEU A 41 -5.12 -12.49 -5.85
N PRO A 42 -4.89 -12.75 -7.14
CA PRO A 42 -3.93 -13.76 -7.60
C PRO A 42 -2.49 -13.20 -7.61
N ILE A 43 -2.02 -12.69 -6.47
CA ILE A 43 -0.73 -12.00 -6.37
C ILE A 43 0.43 -12.94 -6.72
N GLN A 44 0.35 -14.21 -6.31
CA GLN A 44 1.40 -15.19 -6.61
C GLN A 44 1.57 -15.43 -8.12
N ASP A 45 0.47 -15.42 -8.88
CA ASP A 45 0.51 -15.64 -10.34
C ASP A 45 1.19 -14.47 -11.08
N LEU A 46 1.27 -13.31 -10.44
CA LEU A 46 1.91 -12.10 -10.97
C LEU A 46 3.39 -11.99 -10.58
N CYS A 47 3.81 -12.76 -9.56
CA CYS A 47 5.15 -12.67 -8.99
C CYS A 47 6.14 -13.60 -9.67
N ASN A 48 7.29 -13.07 -10.07
CA ASN A 48 8.49 -13.89 -10.26
C ASN A 48 9.03 -14.32 -8.88
N VAL A 49 9.84 -15.40 -8.86
CA VAL A 49 10.44 -15.89 -7.60
C VAL A 49 11.25 -14.78 -6.92
N GLY A 50 10.97 -14.56 -5.65
CA GLY A 50 11.61 -13.52 -4.85
C GLY A 50 11.12 -12.10 -5.13
N CYS A 51 10.00 -11.94 -5.83
CA CYS A 51 9.38 -10.64 -6.13
C CYS A 51 9.19 -9.80 -4.86
N HIS A 52 9.53 -8.51 -4.94
CA HIS A 52 9.29 -7.54 -3.89
C HIS A 52 7.84 -7.06 -3.94
N VAL A 53 7.09 -7.26 -2.87
CA VAL A 53 5.68 -6.87 -2.77
C VAL A 53 5.51 -5.79 -1.71
N TYR A 54 5.13 -4.60 -2.14
CA TYR A 54 4.86 -3.42 -1.32
C TYR A 54 3.36 -3.24 -1.16
N THR A 55 2.83 -3.47 0.04
CA THR A 55 1.39 -3.40 0.31
C THR A 55 1.07 -2.22 1.22
N TRP A 56 0.38 -1.21 0.69
CA TRP A 56 -0.05 -0.05 1.45
C TRP A 56 -1.20 -0.38 2.39
N THR A 57 -1.19 0.25 3.56
CA THR A 57 -2.22 0.08 4.57
C THR A 57 -2.32 1.30 5.48
N THR A 58 -3.46 1.43 6.15
CA THR A 58 -3.68 2.46 7.17
C THR A 58 -3.48 1.88 8.57
N ASN A 59 -3.39 2.74 9.58
CA ASN A 59 -3.26 2.32 10.99
C ASN A 59 -4.34 1.31 11.41
N LYS A 60 -5.59 1.53 10.97
CA LYS A 60 -6.71 0.64 11.28
C LYS A 60 -6.61 -0.72 10.60
N MET A 61 -6.10 -0.75 9.37
CA MET A 61 -6.03 -1.94 8.54
C MET A 61 -4.75 -2.74 8.75
N LEU A 62 -3.76 -2.16 9.42
CA LEU A 62 -2.44 -2.76 9.62
C LEU A 62 -2.49 -4.19 10.20
N PRO A 63 -3.27 -4.51 11.25
CA PRO A 63 -3.37 -5.88 11.76
C PRO A 63 -3.88 -6.88 10.71
N TYR A 64 -4.88 -6.47 9.94
CA TYR A 64 -5.50 -7.32 8.91
C TYR A 64 -4.61 -7.50 7.68
N THR A 65 -3.75 -6.52 7.38
CA THR A 65 -2.84 -6.57 6.23
C THR A 65 -1.80 -7.68 6.40
N PHE A 66 -1.39 -8.01 7.61
CA PHE A 66 -0.52 -9.17 7.85
C PHE A 66 -1.21 -10.49 7.46
N ASP A 67 -2.50 -10.63 7.71
CA ASP A 67 -3.24 -11.82 7.30
C ASP A 67 -3.47 -11.87 5.79
N ILE A 68 -3.61 -10.71 5.14
CA ILE A 68 -3.63 -10.60 3.67
C ILE A 68 -2.29 -11.07 3.08
N LEU A 69 -1.15 -10.61 3.59
CA LEU A 69 0.16 -11.07 3.13
C LEU A 69 0.31 -12.58 3.26
N LYS A 70 -0.13 -13.16 4.38
CA LYS A 70 -0.13 -14.63 4.57
C LYS A 70 -1.00 -15.35 3.55
N SER A 71 -2.19 -14.82 3.22
CA SER A 71 -3.08 -15.43 2.24
C SER A 71 -2.49 -15.42 0.81
N TRP A 72 -1.62 -14.45 0.52
CA TRP A 72 -0.87 -14.35 -0.72
C TRP A 72 0.45 -15.10 -0.69
N ASP A 73 0.77 -15.84 0.39
CA ASP A 73 2.07 -16.48 0.63
C ASP A 73 3.26 -15.52 0.48
N ILE A 74 3.08 -14.29 0.98
CA ILE A 74 4.12 -13.25 0.98
C ILE A 74 4.83 -13.26 2.34
N ASN A 75 6.15 -13.51 2.31
CA ASN A 75 6.99 -13.47 3.49
C ASN A 75 7.26 -12.02 3.89
N TYR A 76 6.68 -11.55 4.99
CA TYR A 76 6.90 -10.21 5.51
C TYR A 76 8.38 -9.97 5.84
N HIS A 77 8.88 -8.78 5.48
CA HIS A 77 10.26 -8.37 5.72
C HIS A 77 10.36 -7.13 6.62
N LEU A 78 9.74 -6.02 6.23
CA LEU A 78 9.78 -4.78 7.01
C LEU A 78 8.54 -3.92 6.79
N THR A 79 8.28 -3.02 7.75
CA THR A 79 7.27 -1.97 7.63
C THR A 79 7.94 -0.65 7.26
N MET A 80 7.48 -0.03 6.17
CA MET A 80 7.80 1.34 5.81
C MET A 80 6.75 2.28 6.38
N VAL A 81 7.14 3.49 6.76
CA VAL A 81 6.26 4.49 7.36
C VAL A 81 6.26 5.77 6.52
N TRP A 82 5.10 6.22 6.12
CA TRP A 82 4.92 7.56 5.57
C TRP A 82 4.36 8.49 6.65
N THR A 83 5.14 9.48 7.07
CA THR A 83 4.75 10.49 8.04
C THR A 83 4.23 11.75 7.34
N LYS A 84 3.12 12.29 7.85
CA LYS A 84 2.41 13.45 7.30
C LYS A 84 2.40 14.59 8.33
N PRO A 85 3.04 15.74 8.07
CA PRO A 85 3.21 16.79 9.07
C PRO A 85 1.89 17.39 9.61
N ALA A 86 0.84 17.44 8.78
CA ALA A 86 -0.45 17.99 9.17
C ALA A 86 -1.41 16.98 9.81
N GLY A 87 -1.02 15.69 9.91
CA GLY A 87 -1.93 14.62 10.29
C GLY A 87 -3.02 14.37 9.24
N ILE A 88 -3.87 13.35 9.48
CA ILE A 88 -4.91 12.94 8.54
C ILE A 88 -6.30 13.07 9.17
N ALA A 89 -6.47 12.52 10.37
CA ALA A 89 -7.76 12.46 11.04
C ALA A 89 -7.57 12.31 12.57
N PRO A 90 -8.47 12.88 13.39
CA PRO A 90 -8.42 12.70 14.83
C PRO A 90 -8.74 11.25 15.23
N CYS A 91 -8.04 10.78 16.26
CA CYS A 91 -8.23 9.45 16.87
C CYS A 91 -8.09 9.55 18.39
N MET A 92 -9.19 9.71 19.10
CA MET A 92 -9.28 9.62 20.58
C MET A 92 -8.13 10.34 21.34
N GLY A 93 -7.89 11.61 21.02
CA GLY A 93 -6.83 12.41 21.65
C GLY A 93 -5.54 12.51 20.84
N TYR A 94 -5.36 11.63 19.85
CA TYR A 94 -4.27 11.71 18.89
C TYR A 94 -4.78 12.13 17.51
N VAL A 95 -3.85 12.44 16.61
CA VAL A 95 -4.14 12.63 15.19
C VAL A 95 -3.32 11.60 14.42
N PHE A 96 -3.97 10.85 13.53
CA PHE A 96 -3.24 9.96 12.62
C PHE A 96 -2.34 10.80 11.72
N GLY A 97 -1.05 10.63 11.86
CA GLY A 97 -0.02 11.30 11.06
C GLY A 97 0.77 10.33 10.18
N THR A 98 0.35 9.06 10.11
CA THR A 98 1.10 8.02 9.41
C THR A 98 0.23 7.13 8.55
N GLU A 99 0.80 6.67 7.43
CA GLU A 99 0.37 5.48 6.69
C GLU A 99 1.54 4.50 6.64
N PHE A 100 1.25 3.23 6.40
CA PHE A 100 2.24 2.16 6.40
C PHE A 100 2.26 1.46 5.05
N CYS A 101 3.45 0.95 4.70
CA CYS A 101 3.62 0.06 3.57
C CYS A 101 4.39 -1.16 4.04
N LEU A 102 3.78 -2.33 3.96
CA LEU A 102 4.44 -3.59 4.31
C LEU A 102 5.19 -4.11 3.09
N LEU A 103 6.50 -4.29 3.23
CA LEU A 103 7.33 -4.97 2.25
C LEU A 103 7.47 -6.43 2.62
N GLY A 104 7.23 -7.29 1.66
CA GLY A 104 7.46 -8.72 1.75
C GLY A 104 7.96 -9.29 0.42
N PHE A 105 8.17 -10.60 0.39
CA PHE A 105 8.71 -11.30 -0.77
C PHE A 105 7.88 -12.53 -1.11
N ALA A 106 7.64 -12.74 -2.42
CA ALA A 106 7.01 -13.93 -2.97
C ALA A 106 8.06 -15.01 -3.23
N GLY A 107 7.99 -16.12 -2.50
CA GLY A 107 8.90 -17.25 -2.67
C GLY A 107 10.32 -17.04 -2.16
N LYS A 108 11.20 -17.99 -2.48
CA LYS A 108 12.64 -17.98 -2.10
C LYS A 108 13.48 -18.48 -3.28
N PRO A 109 14.72 -17.96 -3.47
CA PRO A 109 15.34 -16.86 -2.71
C PRO A 109 14.72 -15.50 -3.03
N MET A 110 14.80 -14.59 -2.07
CA MET A 110 14.47 -13.18 -2.27
C MET A 110 15.36 -12.58 -3.36
N GLN A 111 14.79 -11.79 -4.27
CA GLN A 111 15.59 -11.01 -5.23
C GLN A 111 16.42 -9.95 -4.49
N LYS A 112 17.63 -9.70 -4.99
CA LYS A 112 18.52 -8.73 -4.36
C LYS A 112 18.01 -7.30 -4.53
N PHE A 113 18.13 -6.51 -3.49
CA PHE A 113 17.99 -5.07 -3.61
C PHE A 113 19.08 -4.50 -4.49
N LYS A 114 18.76 -3.46 -5.27
CA LYS A 114 19.70 -2.73 -6.11
C LYS A 114 20.64 -1.84 -5.29
N ASN A 115 20.18 -1.43 -4.11
CA ASN A 115 20.89 -0.50 -3.23
C ASN A 115 20.75 -0.90 -1.77
N ILE A 116 21.52 -0.27 -0.88
CA ILE A 116 21.51 -0.47 0.57
C ILE A 116 21.48 0.87 1.31
N GLY A 117 21.13 0.84 2.60
CA GLY A 117 21.29 1.99 3.50
C GLY A 117 20.17 3.03 3.40
N LYS A 118 19.06 2.75 2.73
CA LYS A 118 17.90 3.65 2.71
C LYS A 118 17.05 3.48 3.96
N LEU A 119 16.53 4.60 4.44
CA LEU A 119 15.61 4.60 5.58
C LEU A 119 14.24 4.05 5.16
N ASN A 120 13.61 3.31 6.06
CA ASN A 120 12.27 2.74 5.84
C ASN A 120 11.13 3.72 6.19
N TRP A 121 11.37 5.01 6.12
CA TRP A 121 10.34 6.02 6.33
C TRP A 121 10.47 7.18 5.35
N LEU A 122 9.32 7.81 5.08
CA LEU A 122 9.18 8.98 4.24
C LEU A 122 8.51 10.09 5.04
N HIS A 123 8.99 11.33 4.91
CA HIS A 123 8.31 12.51 5.43
C HIS A 123 7.84 13.36 4.26
N HIS A 124 6.52 13.39 4.04
CA HIS A 124 5.95 14.09 2.89
C HIS A 124 4.50 14.49 3.21
N PRO A 125 4.07 15.73 2.90
CA PRO A 125 2.67 16.13 3.01
C PRO A 125 1.74 15.18 2.24
N SER A 126 0.46 15.17 2.63
CA SER A 126 -0.56 14.46 1.86
C SER A 126 -0.60 14.97 0.41
N VAL A 127 -0.69 14.06 -0.53
CA VAL A 127 -0.78 14.37 -1.97
C VAL A 127 -2.25 14.47 -2.38
N LYS A 128 -2.59 15.37 -3.29
CA LYS A 128 -3.92 15.45 -3.89
C LYS A 128 -3.91 14.74 -5.27
N PRO A 129 -5.01 14.12 -5.69
CA PRO A 129 -6.25 13.86 -4.96
C PRO A 129 -6.03 12.93 -3.74
N HIS A 130 -7.06 12.79 -2.88
CA HIS A 130 -7.00 11.94 -1.66
C HIS A 130 -6.49 10.52 -1.98
N SER A 131 -5.70 9.97 -1.06
CA SER A 131 -5.10 8.61 -1.14
C SER A 131 -3.98 8.43 -2.17
N THR A 132 -3.58 9.45 -2.92
CA THR A 132 -2.43 9.38 -3.81
C THR A 132 -1.15 9.18 -3.01
N LYS A 133 -0.34 8.20 -3.38
CA LYS A 133 0.97 7.98 -2.75
C LYS A 133 2.01 8.95 -3.34
N PRO A 134 2.98 9.44 -2.54
CA PRO A 134 3.95 10.43 -3.00
C PRO A 134 4.89 9.85 -4.06
N GLN A 135 5.30 10.67 -5.03
CA GLN A 135 6.25 10.26 -6.07
C GLN A 135 7.58 9.79 -5.48
N SER A 136 8.00 10.40 -4.35
CA SER A 136 9.22 10.00 -3.63
C SER A 136 9.21 8.54 -3.17
N PHE A 137 8.04 7.95 -2.90
CA PHE A 137 7.92 6.53 -2.61
C PHE A 137 8.25 5.67 -3.85
N PHE A 138 7.68 6.00 -5.01
CA PHE A 138 7.95 5.25 -6.23
C PHE A 138 9.41 5.38 -6.66
N ASN A 139 9.99 6.57 -6.55
CA ASN A 139 11.43 6.78 -6.79
C ASN A 139 12.30 5.91 -5.86
N LEU A 140 11.91 5.80 -4.58
CA LEU A 140 12.59 4.93 -3.63
C LEU A 140 12.45 3.45 -4.00
N VAL A 141 11.26 3.01 -4.43
CA VAL A 141 11.04 1.63 -4.91
C VAL A 141 11.91 1.35 -6.14
N GLU A 142 11.95 2.24 -7.12
CA GLU A 142 12.78 2.12 -8.32
C GLU A 142 14.28 2.08 -8.00
N GLU A 143 14.71 2.85 -7.01
CA GLU A 143 16.10 2.86 -6.55
C GLU A 143 16.48 1.56 -5.83
N MET A 144 15.57 0.97 -5.08
CA MET A 144 15.83 -0.16 -4.20
C MET A 144 15.53 -1.51 -4.83
N SER A 145 14.45 -1.62 -5.59
CA SER A 145 13.89 -2.89 -6.03
C SER A 145 14.16 -3.18 -7.51
N PRO A 146 14.24 -4.46 -7.91
CA PRO A 146 14.50 -4.83 -9.30
C PRO A 146 13.37 -4.38 -10.23
N SER A 147 13.74 -4.02 -11.46
CA SER A 147 12.82 -3.58 -12.51
C SER A 147 11.87 -4.69 -12.98
N ASN A 148 10.91 -4.36 -13.80
CA ASN A 148 9.69 -5.04 -14.16
C ASN A 148 8.63 -4.82 -13.07
N TYR A 149 8.10 -3.58 -13.07
CA TYR A 149 7.23 -3.04 -12.04
C TYR A 149 5.75 -3.15 -12.41
N LEU A 150 4.91 -3.44 -11.41
CA LEU A 150 3.46 -3.34 -11.50
C LEU A 150 2.92 -2.46 -10.36
N GLU A 151 2.05 -1.48 -10.68
CA GLU A 151 1.21 -0.79 -9.70
C GLU A 151 -0.22 -1.34 -9.79
N MET A 152 -0.68 -2.01 -8.74
CA MET A 152 -2.07 -2.48 -8.63
C MET A 152 -2.95 -1.45 -7.93
N PHE A 153 -4.17 -1.30 -8.40
CA PHE A 153 -5.11 -0.22 -8.02
C PHE A 153 -4.55 1.16 -8.34
N ALA A 154 -3.81 1.23 -9.45
CA ALA A 154 -3.19 2.43 -9.93
C ALA A 154 -4.24 3.49 -10.29
N ARG A 155 -3.95 4.76 -9.95
CA ARG A 155 -4.78 5.92 -10.30
C ARG A 155 -4.25 6.70 -11.49
N LYS A 156 -3.05 6.41 -11.93
CA LYS A 156 -2.40 7.00 -13.11
C LYS A 156 -1.35 6.07 -13.64
N LYS A 157 -1.10 6.15 -14.92
CA LYS A 157 0.05 5.46 -15.54
C LYS A 157 1.36 6.13 -15.15
N ARG A 158 2.42 5.31 -15.06
CA ARG A 158 3.81 5.72 -14.80
C ARG A 158 4.72 5.15 -15.88
N ASP A 159 5.68 5.93 -16.32
CA ASP A 159 6.70 5.41 -17.22
C ASP A 159 7.50 4.28 -16.58
N GLY A 160 7.68 3.18 -17.30
CA GLY A 160 8.39 2.00 -16.82
C GLY A 160 7.60 1.11 -15.84
N TRP A 161 6.31 1.38 -15.63
CA TRP A 161 5.40 0.59 -14.80
C TRP A 161 4.21 0.10 -15.60
N ASP A 162 3.88 -1.16 -15.43
CA ASP A 162 2.55 -1.62 -15.77
C ASP A 162 1.56 -1.16 -14.68
N ALA A 163 0.33 -0.86 -15.10
CA ALA A 163 -0.69 -0.33 -14.21
C ALA A 163 -1.98 -1.14 -14.36
N TRP A 164 -2.55 -1.55 -13.22
CA TRP A 164 -3.86 -2.19 -13.16
C TRP A 164 -4.73 -1.49 -12.13
N GLY A 165 -5.93 -1.06 -12.54
CA GLY A 165 -6.88 -0.36 -11.69
C GLY A 165 -8.02 0.23 -12.48
N ASN A 166 -9.07 0.70 -11.81
CA ASN A 166 -10.27 1.24 -12.44
C ASN A 166 -10.10 2.68 -12.96
N GLU A 167 -8.97 3.34 -12.64
CA GLU A 167 -8.71 4.74 -13.00
C GLU A 167 -7.61 4.89 -14.09
N VAL A 168 -7.12 3.76 -14.68
CA VAL A 168 -6.03 3.74 -15.68
C VAL A 168 -6.39 3.01 -16.97
#